data_d86ca2482ea8f2059f60ce7434f4786f
#
_entry.id   d86ca2482ea8f2059f60ce7434f4786f
#
_cell.length_a   1.000
_cell.length_b   1.000
_cell.length_c   1.000
_cell.angle_alpha   90.00
_cell.angle_beta   90.00
_cell.angle_gamma   90.00
#
_symmetry.space_group_name_H-M   'P 1'
#
loop_
_entity.id
_entity.type
_entity.pdbx_description
1 polymer ?
#
loop_
_entity_poly.entity_id
_entity_poly.type
_entity_poly.pdbx_seq_one_letter_code
_entity_poly.pdbx_strand_id
1 'polypeptide(L)'
;MRRAGAVLVALSISCAPPAEEEVVGFAAGGAAGGVGLRRARPIIGGTVIVGDEGRQAVVSDPERDVVHLISLTNRTVRATVTLPAGAQPARAIWPQGGKVQVVLRGTGAIATIDPATSKLLSTTPVCPEPRGIAWDERHQATLVACASGELVSLQGPETTVQRFDADLRDVLVGPTGVTLTTFRTPSVIQADGTTVKLPIVSAGRPMAPTAAFRSLQAAETTVVIHQDAADDDVRNTPTPMAPVSPPYYGNGQTVPVCNGAVVRSAVTLVSGNAAVGSVQLGGVLPVDAALSPSGTELVVVHAGNSQLIRLPLAAIRGNTPAACAPLGDPVVTGPNGERVSAIGNPIGVAFLPSGDLLVHSREPSALHILGARSGLIRLIGPSVETPGQRLFHDSVGGIACASCHPEGLEDGHVWTLEGRKRRTQSLGASLTTAPFHWDGDLPNLTAVLEVTFVRRMGGTRPDPDVVKSLEAMLKAIPVPKAPTRDTPVDLVKGKAAFVKAGCEACHSGANFTNDRTMDVGTGSPLQVPSLRGLASRGPWMHDGCAKTLEERFTNEACGGGRRHGSPQVLTPEEHNHLVAWLGQL
;
A
#
# COMPACT_ATOMS: atom_id res chain seq x y z
N MET A 1 12.39 73.22 50.03
CA MET A 1 13.18 72.03 50.30
C MET A 1 12.26 70.90 50.72
N ARG A 2 11.74 70.11 49.82
CA ARG A 2 10.89 68.97 50.17
C ARG A 2 11.44 67.74 49.38
N ARG A 3 11.82 66.72 50.13
CA ARG A 3 12.27 65.43 49.61
C ARG A 3 11.05 64.60 49.17
N ALA A 4 11.02 64.10 47.93
CA ALA A 4 10.05 63.14 47.47
C ALA A 4 10.62 61.76 47.70
N GLY A 5 9.91 60.96 48.52
CA GLY A 5 10.23 59.52 48.70
C GLY A 5 9.55 58.67 47.59
N ALA A 6 10.33 57.83 46.93
CA ALA A 6 9.81 56.88 46.02
C ALA A 6 9.42 55.59 46.78
N VAL A 7 8.17 55.18 46.63
CA VAL A 7 7.66 53.90 47.14
C VAL A 7 7.86 52.83 46.01
N LEU A 8 8.72 51.86 46.27
CA LEU A 8 8.81 50.64 45.43
C LEU A 8 7.68 49.68 45.83
N VAL A 9 6.76 49.43 44.93
CA VAL A 9 5.79 48.34 45.05
C VAL A 9 6.40 47.09 44.36
N ALA A 10 6.76 46.10 45.16
CA ALA A 10 7.17 44.79 44.67
C ALA A 10 5.93 43.97 44.32
N LEU A 11 5.72 43.71 43.04
CA LEU A 11 4.74 42.73 42.57
C LEU A 11 5.37 41.33 42.65
N SER A 12 4.92 40.54 43.61
CA SER A 12 5.20 39.10 43.65
C SER A 12 4.28 38.37 42.67
N ILE A 13 4.84 37.88 41.55
CA ILE A 13 4.15 37.00 40.64
C ILE A 13 4.25 35.58 41.22
N SER A 14 3.13 35.09 41.76
CA SER A 14 2.98 33.68 42.18
C SER A 14 2.69 32.86 40.94
N CYS A 15 3.64 31.97 40.54
CA CYS A 15 3.37 30.89 39.61
C CYS A 15 2.60 29.79 40.34
N ALA A 16 1.31 29.71 40.10
CA ALA A 16 0.53 28.51 40.42
C ALA A 16 0.73 27.46 39.31
N PRO A 17 0.88 26.16 39.65
CA PRO A 17 0.91 25.10 38.64
C PRO A 17 -0.47 24.97 37.99
N PRO A 18 -0.52 24.50 36.70
CA PRO A 18 -1.81 24.28 36.05
C PRO A 18 -2.58 23.17 36.75
N ALA A 19 -3.90 23.36 36.86
CA ALA A 19 -4.82 22.41 37.45
C ALA A 19 -4.72 21.05 36.70
N GLU A 20 -4.62 19.99 37.49
CA GLU A 20 -4.74 18.61 36.98
C GLU A 20 -6.17 18.43 36.40
N GLU A 21 -6.26 18.12 35.11
CA GLU A 21 -7.51 17.65 34.50
C GLU A 21 -7.90 16.33 35.14
N GLU A 22 -9.04 16.27 35.76
CA GLU A 22 -9.68 15.08 36.30
C GLU A 22 -9.86 14.04 35.18
N VAL A 23 -9.09 12.95 35.25
CA VAL A 23 -9.31 11.77 34.45
C VAL A 23 -10.63 11.14 34.91
N VAL A 24 -11.69 11.39 34.15
CA VAL A 24 -12.97 10.69 34.35
C VAL A 24 -12.75 9.21 34.05
N GLY A 25 -12.61 8.42 35.11
CA GLY A 25 -12.59 6.96 35.03
C GLY A 25 -13.91 6.43 34.49
N PHE A 26 -13.88 5.85 33.30
CA PHE A 26 -15.01 5.07 32.79
C PHE A 26 -15.08 3.75 33.56
N ALA A 27 -16.14 3.61 34.35
CA ALA A 27 -16.49 2.38 35.03
C ALA A 27 -16.70 1.24 34.02
N ALA A 28 -16.04 0.11 34.26
CA ALA A 28 -16.25 -1.13 33.53
C ALA A 28 -17.66 -1.65 33.86
N GLY A 29 -18.54 -1.56 32.91
CA GLY A 29 -19.91 -2.11 32.93
C GLY A 29 -20.11 -3.14 31.82
N GLY A 30 -20.01 -4.40 32.16
CA GLY A 30 -20.86 -5.52 31.79
C GLY A 30 -20.94 -6.01 30.35
N ALA A 31 -20.68 -7.32 30.23
CA ALA A 31 -20.99 -8.27 29.15
C ALA A 31 -19.96 -8.37 28.01
N ALA A 32 -18.96 -9.20 28.24
CA ALA A 32 -18.04 -9.72 27.25
C ALA A 32 -18.73 -10.68 26.28
N GLY A 33 -19.22 -10.17 25.17
CA GLY A 33 -19.19 -10.92 23.93
C GLY A 33 -17.73 -10.87 23.45
N GLY A 34 -17.05 -12.03 23.28
CA GLY A 34 -15.66 -12.10 22.92
C GLY A 34 -15.37 -11.41 21.60
N VAL A 35 -14.96 -10.17 21.65
CA VAL A 35 -14.35 -9.45 20.55
C VAL A 35 -12.94 -10.03 20.45
N GLY A 36 -12.77 -11.01 19.57
CA GLY A 36 -11.45 -11.50 19.21
C GLY A 36 -10.56 -10.30 18.92
N LEU A 37 -9.38 -10.24 19.55
CA LEU A 37 -8.39 -9.18 19.37
C LEU A 37 -8.22 -8.90 17.87
N ARG A 38 -8.77 -7.77 17.42
CA ARG A 38 -8.66 -7.34 16.01
C ARG A 38 -7.18 -7.13 15.74
N ARG A 39 -6.65 -7.89 14.79
CA ARG A 39 -5.22 -7.83 14.45
C ARG A 39 -4.97 -6.56 13.65
N ALA A 40 -3.96 -5.79 14.05
CA ALA A 40 -3.47 -4.66 13.27
C ALA A 40 -3.10 -5.12 11.85
N ARG A 41 -3.52 -4.34 10.84
CA ARG A 41 -3.34 -4.69 9.42
C ARG A 41 -2.49 -3.63 8.72
N PRO A 42 -1.78 -3.99 7.65
CA PRO A 42 -1.14 -3.00 6.78
C PRO A 42 -2.17 -2.03 6.18
N ILE A 43 -1.73 -0.79 5.98
CA ILE A 43 -2.57 0.26 5.38
C ILE A 43 -2.89 -0.08 3.94
N ILE A 44 -4.18 0.06 3.57
CA ILE A 44 -4.67 0.05 2.20
C ILE A 44 -5.43 1.36 1.92
N GLY A 45 -5.32 1.89 0.72
CA GLY A 45 -5.95 3.16 0.33
C GLY A 45 -7.22 2.98 -0.52
N GLY A 46 -7.81 4.13 -0.90
CA GLY A 46 -8.99 4.17 -1.76
C GLY A 46 -10.31 3.91 -1.02
N THR A 47 -10.41 4.42 0.20
CA THR A 47 -11.49 4.08 1.15
C THR A 47 -12.69 5.03 1.12
N VAL A 48 -12.69 6.08 0.29
CA VAL A 48 -13.78 7.05 0.24
C VAL A 48 -14.28 7.29 -1.19
N ILE A 49 -15.60 7.33 -1.35
CA ILE A 49 -16.27 7.77 -2.57
C ILE A 49 -17.39 8.75 -2.24
N VAL A 50 -17.71 9.60 -3.21
CA VAL A 50 -18.81 10.57 -3.17
C VAL A 50 -19.92 10.09 -4.10
N GLY A 51 -21.15 10.16 -3.66
CA GLY A 51 -22.33 9.84 -4.43
C GLY A 51 -23.44 10.88 -4.23
N ASP A 52 -24.58 10.64 -4.87
CA ASP A 52 -25.77 11.46 -4.74
C ASP A 52 -25.47 12.96 -4.94
N GLU A 53 -24.77 13.27 -6.05
CA GLU A 53 -24.41 14.65 -6.43
C GLU A 53 -23.68 15.44 -5.32
N GLY A 54 -22.87 14.75 -4.50
CA GLY A 54 -22.14 15.38 -3.40
C GLY A 54 -22.92 15.51 -2.10
N ARG A 55 -24.11 14.94 -1.98
CA ARG A 55 -24.89 14.94 -0.73
C ARG A 55 -24.53 13.83 0.23
N GLN A 56 -23.98 12.75 -0.30
CA GLN A 56 -23.60 11.57 0.47
C GLN A 56 -22.18 11.11 0.14
N ALA A 57 -21.56 10.42 1.09
CA ALA A 57 -20.30 9.71 0.88
C ALA A 57 -20.39 8.30 1.47
N VAL A 58 -19.55 7.43 0.95
CA VAL A 58 -19.31 6.08 1.47
C VAL A 58 -17.86 5.98 1.91
N VAL A 59 -17.65 5.50 3.12
CA VAL A 59 -16.32 5.31 3.70
C VAL A 59 -16.15 3.85 4.09
N SER A 60 -15.21 3.17 3.49
CA SER A 60 -14.79 1.82 3.85
C SER A 60 -13.82 1.87 5.04
N ASP A 61 -14.05 1.04 6.06
CA ASP A 61 -13.14 0.87 7.19
C ASP A 61 -12.58 -0.57 7.18
N PRO A 62 -11.39 -0.77 6.58
CA PRO A 62 -10.81 -2.10 6.43
C PRO A 62 -10.37 -2.73 7.75
N GLU A 63 -10.18 -1.94 8.79
CA GLU A 63 -9.72 -2.41 10.08
C GLU A 63 -10.87 -2.87 10.97
N ARG A 64 -12.07 -2.31 10.76
CA ARG A 64 -13.26 -2.64 11.54
C ARG A 64 -14.27 -3.51 10.79
N ASP A 65 -13.97 -3.86 9.53
CA ASP A 65 -14.85 -4.62 8.64
C ASP A 65 -16.26 -3.98 8.55
N VAL A 66 -16.30 -2.65 8.37
CA VAL A 66 -17.57 -1.90 8.22
C VAL A 66 -17.51 -0.93 7.04
N VAL A 67 -18.68 -0.52 6.59
CA VAL A 67 -18.86 0.58 5.64
C VAL A 67 -19.75 1.63 6.28
N HIS A 68 -19.28 2.88 6.32
CA HIS A 68 -20.07 4.01 6.80
C HIS A 68 -20.76 4.72 5.65
N LEU A 69 -22.04 4.96 5.81
CA LEU A 69 -22.84 5.81 4.93
C LEU A 69 -22.98 7.20 5.57
N ILE A 70 -22.48 8.21 4.90
CA ILE A 70 -22.32 9.56 5.44
C ILE A 70 -23.33 10.50 4.78
N SER A 71 -24.04 11.29 5.58
CA SER A 71 -24.76 12.48 5.12
C SER A 71 -23.81 13.68 5.16
N LEU A 72 -23.41 14.17 4.00
CA LEU A 72 -22.57 15.37 3.89
C LEU A 72 -23.36 16.64 4.15
N THR A 73 -24.65 16.64 3.85
CA THR A 73 -25.57 17.74 4.16
C THR A 73 -25.67 17.99 5.66
N ASN A 74 -25.84 16.91 6.43
CA ASN A 74 -25.99 16.98 7.89
C ASN A 74 -24.65 16.82 8.63
N ARG A 75 -23.57 16.43 7.91
CA ARG A 75 -22.24 16.13 8.47
C ARG A 75 -22.28 15.05 9.56
N THR A 76 -23.00 13.96 9.28
CA THR A 76 -23.17 12.87 10.25
C THR A 76 -22.99 11.52 9.59
N VAL A 77 -22.58 10.51 10.37
CA VAL A 77 -22.71 9.11 10.00
C VAL A 77 -24.19 8.75 10.04
N ARG A 78 -24.77 8.47 8.86
CA ARG A 78 -26.18 8.08 8.73
C ARG A 78 -26.39 6.62 9.16
N ALA A 79 -25.47 5.76 8.76
CA ALA A 79 -25.49 4.35 9.10
C ALA A 79 -24.09 3.73 9.02
N THR A 80 -23.91 2.64 9.74
CA THR A 80 -22.72 1.77 9.66
C THR A 80 -23.18 0.36 9.30
N VAL A 81 -22.73 -0.13 8.16
CA VAL A 81 -23.04 -1.47 7.65
C VAL A 81 -21.93 -2.40 8.08
N THR A 82 -22.24 -3.40 8.92
CA THR A 82 -21.29 -4.43 9.33
C THR A 82 -21.14 -5.48 8.24
N LEU A 83 -19.91 -5.85 7.95
CA LEU A 83 -19.52 -6.85 6.97
C LEU A 83 -19.05 -8.14 7.68
N PRO A 84 -18.92 -9.26 6.96
CA PRO A 84 -18.35 -10.47 7.51
C PRO A 84 -16.96 -10.23 8.11
N ALA A 85 -16.63 -10.92 9.19
CA ALA A 85 -15.33 -10.79 9.83
C ALA A 85 -14.19 -11.12 8.86
N GLY A 86 -13.17 -10.26 8.80
CA GLY A 86 -12.06 -10.41 7.88
C GLY A 86 -12.33 -9.89 6.47
N ALA A 87 -13.45 -9.21 6.24
CA ALA A 87 -13.83 -8.69 4.92
C ALA A 87 -12.80 -7.74 4.31
N GLN A 88 -12.21 -6.85 5.10
CA GLN A 88 -11.30 -5.79 4.63
C GLN A 88 -11.89 -4.96 3.49
N PRO A 89 -12.99 -4.22 3.73
CA PRO A 89 -13.57 -3.36 2.70
C PRO A 89 -12.55 -2.32 2.24
N ALA A 90 -12.46 -2.11 0.94
CA ALA A 90 -11.50 -1.19 0.33
C ALA A 90 -12.23 -0.25 -0.65
N ARG A 91 -11.86 -0.31 -1.93
CA ARG A 91 -12.46 0.54 -2.97
C ARG A 91 -13.92 0.23 -3.20
N ALA A 92 -14.64 1.28 -3.52
CA ALA A 92 -16.05 1.18 -3.82
C ALA A 92 -16.42 1.92 -5.11
N ILE A 93 -17.55 1.59 -5.67
CA ILE A 93 -18.24 2.33 -6.72
C ILE A 93 -19.68 2.58 -6.31
N TRP A 94 -20.25 3.65 -6.86
CA TRP A 94 -21.65 3.98 -6.70
C TRP A 94 -22.21 4.44 -8.04
N PRO A 95 -22.64 3.50 -8.91
CA PRO A 95 -23.31 3.85 -10.16
C PRO A 95 -24.54 4.73 -9.91
N GLN A 96 -24.79 5.68 -10.81
CA GLN A 96 -25.92 6.60 -10.67
C GLN A 96 -27.25 5.83 -10.56
N GLY A 97 -28.04 6.14 -9.53
CA GLY A 97 -29.29 5.43 -9.24
C GLY A 97 -29.15 3.98 -8.80
N GLY A 98 -27.90 3.46 -8.74
CA GLY A 98 -27.59 2.09 -8.41
C GLY A 98 -27.30 1.84 -6.93
N LYS A 99 -26.78 0.63 -6.66
CA LYS A 99 -26.32 0.20 -5.34
C LYS A 99 -24.85 0.52 -5.17
N VAL A 100 -24.43 0.72 -3.93
CA VAL A 100 -23.00 0.81 -3.58
C VAL A 100 -22.40 -0.59 -3.66
N GLN A 101 -21.29 -0.72 -4.37
CA GLN A 101 -20.52 -1.96 -4.45
C GLN A 101 -19.13 -1.72 -3.87
N VAL A 102 -18.71 -2.60 -2.95
CA VAL A 102 -17.47 -2.46 -2.18
C VAL A 102 -16.63 -3.71 -2.33
N VAL A 103 -15.38 -3.54 -2.68
CA VAL A 103 -14.38 -4.62 -2.72
C VAL A 103 -14.10 -5.12 -1.31
N LEU A 104 -14.20 -6.42 -1.10
CA LEU A 104 -13.86 -7.12 0.14
C LEU A 104 -12.57 -7.92 -0.08
N ARG A 105 -11.42 -7.29 0.15
CA ARG A 105 -10.11 -7.88 -0.16
C ARG A 105 -9.81 -9.16 0.63
N GLY A 106 -10.18 -9.18 1.91
CA GLY A 106 -9.88 -10.30 2.80
C GLY A 106 -10.70 -11.56 2.50
N THR A 107 -11.95 -11.41 2.04
CA THR A 107 -12.85 -12.53 1.72
C THR A 107 -12.94 -12.84 0.23
N GLY A 108 -12.37 -12.01 -0.64
CA GLY A 108 -12.36 -12.26 -2.07
C GLY A 108 -13.72 -12.02 -2.75
N ALA A 109 -14.46 -11.02 -2.31
CA ALA A 109 -15.85 -10.80 -2.73
C ALA A 109 -16.15 -9.32 -3.01
N ILE A 110 -17.33 -9.05 -3.55
CA ILE A 110 -17.95 -7.73 -3.63
C ILE A 110 -19.17 -7.69 -2.72
N ALA A 111 -19.23 -6.71 -1.81
CA ALA A 111 -20.43 -6.39 -1.06
C ALA A 111 -21.32 -5.45 -1.87
N THR A 112 -22.62 -5.76 -1.98
CA THR A 112 -23.63 -4.86 -2.53
C THR A 112 -24.48 -4.30 -1.40
N ILE A 113 -24.50 -2.99 -1.26
CA ILE A 113 -25.20 -2.26 -0.19
C ILE A 113 -26.27 -1.38 -0.81
N ASP A 114 -27.46 -1.39 -0.23
CA ASP A 114 -28.52 -0.45 -0.58
C ASP A 114 -28.32 0.86 0.19
N PRO A 115 -27.97 1.96 -0.49
CA PRO A 115 -27.75 3.24 0.19
C PRO A 115 -29.04 3.82 0.78
N ALA A 116 -30.21 3.50 0.26
CA ALA A 116 -31.49 4.02 0.78
C ALA A 116 -31.89 3.35 2.10
N THR A 117 -31.80 2.02 2.16
CA THR A 117 -32.19 1.23 3.35
C THR A 117 -31.02 0.97 4.31
N SER A 118 -29.77 1.29 3.88
CA SER A 118 -28.53 1.03 4.62
C SER A 118 -28.30 -0.45 4.92
N LYS A 119 -28.75 -1.35 4.05
CA LYS A 119 -28.65 -2.79 4.23
C LYS A 119 -27.61 -3.40 3.29
N LEU A 120 -26.85 -4.35 3.80
CA LEU A 120 -26.08 -5.29 2.99
C LEU A 120 -27.07 -6.22 2.28
N LEU A 121 -27.09 -6.19 0.94
CA LEU A 121 -27.99 -7.01 0.13
C LEU A 121 -27.37 -8.36 -0.20
N SER A 122 -26.08 -8.37 -0.57
CA SER A 122 -25.35 -9.58 -0.94
C SER A 122 -23.85 -9.42 -0.78
N THR A 123 -23.16 -10.56 -0.74
CA THR A 123 -21.72 -10.68 -0.94
C THR A 123 -21.49 -11.68 -2.07
N THR A 124 -20.86 -11.26 -3.16
CA THR A 124 -20.64 -12.06 -4.36
C THR A 124 -19.16 -12.40 -4.46
N PRO A 125 -18.74 -13.69 -4.37
CA PRO A 125 -17.36 -14.10 -4.59
C PRO A 125 -16.89 -13.71 -5.99
N VAL A 126 -15.63 -13.24 -6.10
CA VAL A 126 -15.06 -12.83 -7.41
C VAL A 126 -13.68 -13.43 -7.67
N CYS A 127 -12.72 -13.23 -6.77
CA CYS A 127 -11.36 -13.74 -6.88
C CYS A 127 -10.66 -13.70 -5.52
N PRO A 128 -9.51 -14.37 -5.36
CA PRO A 128 -8.85 -14.48 -4.05
C PRO A 128 -8.53 -13.16 -3.37
N GLU A 129 -8.11 -12.13 -4.14
CA GLU A 129 -7.78 -10.80 -3.64
C GLU A 129 -8.19 -9.73 -4.66
N PRO A 130 -9.45 -9.26 -4.64
CA PRO A 130 -9.90 -8.16 -5.48
C PRO A 130 -9.29 -6.83 -5.00
N ARG A 131 -8.85 -5.98 -5.94
CA ARG A 131 -8.18 -4.70 -5.64
C ARG A 131 -8.88 -3.50 -6.26
N GLY A 132 -8.97 -3.47 -7.58
CA GLY A 132 -9.62 -2.40 -8.34
C GLY A 132 -11.07 -2.72 -8.66
N ILE A 133 -11.91 -1.70 -8.76
CA ILE A 133 -13.31 -1.84 -9.17
C ILE A 133 -13.73 -0.64 -10.02
N ALA A 134 -14.46 -0.89 -11.11
CA ALA A 134 -15.03 0.13 -11.96
C ALA A 134 -16.42 -0.28 -12.43
N TRP A 135 -17.23 0.71 -12.78
CA TRP A 135 -18.52 0.50 -13.45
C TRP A 135 -18.38 0.77 -14.93
N ASP A 136 -18.76 -0.20 -15.74
CA ASP A 136 -18.87 -0.07 -17.19
C ASP A 136 -20.33 0.25 -17.57
N GLU A 137 -20.59 1.52 -17.82
CA GLU A 137 -21.92 2.02 -18.18
C GLU A 137 -22.41 1.44 -19.50
N ARG A 138 -21.51 1.19 -20.47
CA ARG A 138 -21.87 0.68 -21.80
C ARG A 138 -22.40 -0.74 -21.74
N HIS A 139 -21.77 -1.57 -20.89
CA HIS A 139 -22.14 -2.97 -20.73
C HIS A 139 -22.97 -3.24 -19.47
N GLN A 140 -23.29 -2.20 -18.67
CA GLN A 140 -23.97 -2.32 -17.38
C GLN A 140 -23.31 -3.38 -16.50
N ALA A 141 -22.00 -3.36 -16.43
CA ALA A 141 -21.18 -4.36 -15.78
C ALA A 141 -20.26 -3.77 -14.71
N THR A 142 -20.07 -4.52 -13.63
CA THR A 142 -19.04 -4.25 -12.63
C THR A 142 -17.77 -4.99 -13.01
N LEU A 143 -16.68 -4.24 -13.20
CA LEU A 143 -15.36 -4.78 -13.49
C LEU A 143 -14.51 -4.80 -12.22
N VAL A 144 -13.82 -5.93 -11.98
CA VAL A 144 -12.98 -6.13 -10.79
C VAL A 144 -11.60 -6.60 -11.21
N ALA A 145 -10.57 -5.85 -10.85
CA ALA A 145 -9.17 -6.23 -11.06
C ALA A 145 -8.64 -6.96 -9.82
N CYS A 146 -8.04 -8.13 -10.03
CA CYS A 146 -7.59 -9.05 -8.99
C CYS A 146 -6.07 -9.17 -8.93
N ALA A 147 -5.52 -9.33 -7.73
CA ALA A 147 -4.07 -9.50 -7.51
C ALA A 147 -3.47 -10.69 -8.27
N SER A 148 -4.25 -11.73 -8.49
CA SER A 148 -3.83 -12.94 -9.20
C SER A 148 -3.97 -12.87 -10.72
N GLY A 149 -4.29 -11.69 -11.28
CA GLY A 149 -4.33 -11.43 -12.73
C GLY A 149 -5.70 -11.56 -13.36
N GLU A 150 -6.76 -11.87 -12.63
CA GLU A 150 -8.10 -11.93 -13.19
C GLU A 150 -8.72 -10.51 -13.30
N LEU A 151 -9.29 -10.21 -14.46
CA LEU A 151 -10.32 -9.19 -14.65
C LEU A 151 -11.67 -9.92 -14.67
N VAL A 152 -12.44 -9.71 -13.61
CA VAL A 152 -13.78 -10.29 -13.47
C VAL A 152 -14.82 -9.25 -13.87
N SER A 153 -15.75 -9.64 -14.76
CA SER A 153 -16.89 -8.82 -15.15
C SER A 153 -18.19 -9.45 -14.65
N LEU A 154 -18.94 -8.68 -13.87
CA LEU A 154 -20.24 -9.07 -13.32
C LEU A 154 -21.33 -8.30 -14.06
N GLN A 155 -22.16 -8.99 -14.87
CA GLN A 155 -23.26 -8.41 -15.63
C GLN A 155 -24.56 -9.16 -15.28
N GLY A 156 -25.33 -8.58 -14.37
CA GLY A 156 -26.50 -9.28 -13.82
C GLY A 156 -26.09 -10.62 -13.18
N PRO A 157 -26.66 -11.76 -13.63
CA PRO A 157 -26.27 -13.09 -13.15
C PRO A 157 -25.03 -13.65 -13.82
N GLU A 158 -24.56 -13.04 -14.92
CA GLU A 158 -23.43 -13.53 -15.69
C GLU A 158 -22.11 -13.05 -15.09
N THR A 159 -21.12 -13.95 -15.08
CA THR A 159 -19.76 -13.65 -14.67
C THR A 159 -18.80 -14.13 -15.73
N THR A 160 -17.96 -13.23 -16.22
CA THR A 160 -16.87 -13.59 -17.15
C THR A 160 -15.52 -13.26 -16.52
N VAL A 161 -14.49 -14.04 -16.86
CA VAL A 161 -13.15 -13.89 -16.33
C VAL A 161 -12.16 -13.85 -17.48
N GLN A 162 -11.42 -12.76 -17.60
CA GLN A 162 -10.26 -12.63 -18.46
C GLN A 162 -8.99 -12.72 -17.60
N ARG A 163 -7.94 -13.43 -18.06
CA ARG A 163 -6.70 -13.62 -17.31
C ARG A 163 -5.55 -12.88 -17.95
N PHE A 164 -4.75 -12.25 -17.12
CA PHE A 164 -3.51 -11.57 -17.46
C PHE A 164 -2.36 -12.19 -16.66
N ASP A 165 -1.20 -12.28 -17.27
CA ASP A 165 0.04 -12.71 -16.58
C ASP A 165 0.66 -11.51 -15.84
N ALA A 166 -0.12 -10.94 -14.90
CA ALA A 166 0.24 -9.74 -14.17
C ALA A 166 -0.57 -9.63 -12.89
N ASP A 167 -0.01 -9.07 -11.82
CA ASP A 167 -0.76 -8.74 -10.61
C ASP A 167 -1.48 -7.40 -10.80
N LEU A 168 -2.77 -7.46 -11.08
CA LEU A 168 -3.55 -6.26 -11.38
C LEU A 168 -3.75 -5.40 -10.11
N ARG A 169 -3.65 -4.08 -10.31
CA ARG A 169 -3.90 -3.08 -9.26
C ARG A 169 -5.24 -2.40 -9.42
N ASP A 170 -5.51 -1.92 -10.62
CA ASP A 170 -6.69 -1.11 -10.89
C ASP A 170 -7.31 -1.44 -12.24
N VAL A 171 -8.59 -1.13 -12.37
CA VAL A 171 -9.36 -1.17 -13.61
C VAL A 171 -10.05 0.18 -13.81
N LEU A 172 -9.93 0.72 -15.00
CA LEU A 172 -10.55 1.99 -15.40
C LEU A 172 -11.40 1.77 -16.65
N VAL A 173 -12.50 2.50 -16.73
CA VAL A 173 -13.32 2.53 -17.93
C VAL A 173 -13.23 3.95 -18.50
N GLY A 174 -12.58 4.06 -19.66
CA GLY A 174 -12.36 5.32 -20.36
C GLY A 174 -13.09 5.39 -21.70
N PRO A 175 -12.93 6.50 -22.42
CA PRO A 175 -13.53 6.68 -23.75
C PRO A 175 -13.11 5.60 -24.76
N THR A 176 -11.86 5.13 -24.65
CA THR A 176 -11.25 4.14 -25.55
C THR A 176 -11.47 2.69 -25.11
N GLY A 177 -12.11 2.46 -23.96
CA GLY A 177 -12.38 1.13 -23.42
C GLY A 177 -11.81 0.91 -22.03
N VAL A 178 -11.59 -0.36 -21.69
CA VAL A 178 -11.06 -0.78 -20.37
C VAL A 178 -9.54 -0.66 -20.37
N THR A 179 -9.00 -0.03 -19.33
CA THR A 179 -7.56 0.08 -19.07
C THR A 179 -7.26 -0.56 -17.72
N LEU A 180 -6.20 -1.36 -17.65
CA LEU A 180 -5.74 -2.00 -16.43
C LEU A 180 -4.38 -1.45 -16.02
N THR A 181 -4.09 -1.48 -14.73
CA THR A 181 -2.74 -1.21 -14.22
C THR A 181 -2.24 -2.36 -13.37
N THR A 182 -0.94 -2.60 -13.39
CA THR A 182 -0.29 -3.63 -12.58
C THR A 182 0.21 -3.05 -11.26
N PHE A 183 0.35 -3.88 -10.23
CA PHE A 183 0.81 -3.45 -8.91
C PHE A 183 2.33 -3.35 -8.84
N ARG A 184 3.02 -4.48 -8.97
CA ARG A 184 4.50 -4.53 -9.01
C ARG A 184 5.00 -4.27 -10.42
N THR A 185 6.13 -3.61 -10.54
CA THR A 185 6.65 -3.18 -11.85
C THR A 185 5.54 -2.48 -12.66
N PRO A 186 5.06 -1.33 -12.19
CA PRO A 186 3.85 -0.71 -12.72
C PRO A 186 3.86 -0.53 -14.23
N SER A 187 2.79 -0.96 -14.86
CA SER A 187 2.51 -0.77 -16.28
C SER A 187 1.03 -0.53 -16.50
N VAL A 188 0.70 0.03 -17.66
CA VAL A 188 -0.67 0.27 -18.09
C VAL A 188 -0.96 -0.67 -19.26
N ILE A 189 -1.98 -1.51 -19.12
CA ILE A 189 -2.48 -2.40 -20.17
C ILE A 189 -3.69 -1.71 -20.79
N GLN A 190 -3.57 -1.35 -22.06
CA GLN A 190 -4.61 -0.66 -22.81
C GLN A 190 -5.70 -1.62 -23.31
N ALA A 191 -6.84 -1.08 -23.75
CA ALA A 191 -7.96 -1.85 -24.26
C ALA A 191 -7.61 -2.74 -25.47
N ASP A 192 -6.61 -2.37 -26.27
CA ASP A 192 -6.09 -3.15 -27.41
C ASP A 192 -5.07 -4.21 -27.01
N GLY A 193 -4.79 -4.38 -25.71
CA GLY A 193 -3.78 -5.31 -25.18
C GLY A 193 -2.36 -4.74 -25.14
N THR A 194 -2.12 -3.55 -25.67
CA THR A 194 -0.79 -2.90 -25.59
C THR A 194 -0.42 -2.61 -24.15
N THR A 195 0.82 -2.94 -23.77
CA THR A 195 1.35 -2.68 -22.42
C THR A 195 2.37 -1.57 -22.45
N VAL A 196 2.10 -0.48 -21.72
CA VAL A 196 2.98 0.67 -21.53
C VAL A 196 3.66 0.56 -20.16
N LYS A 197 4.98 0.32 -20.17
CA LYS A 197 5.79 0.34 -18.95
C LYS A 197 6.03 1.79 -18.50
N LEU A 198 6.01 2.04 -17.19
CA LEU A 198 6.37 3.35 -16.67
C LEU A 198 7.88 3.58 -16.82
N PRO A 199 8.31 4.84 -17.07
CA PRO A 199 9.71 5.14 -17.34
C PRO A 199 10.57 5.11 -16.09
N ILE A 200 11.84 4.77 -16.23
CA ILE A 200 12.88 5.06 -15.23
C ILE A 200 13.12 6.56 -15.23
N VAL A 201 13.05 7.18 -14.07
CA VAL A 201 13.24 8.62 -13.89
C VAL A 201 14.60 8.87 -13.23
N SER A 202 15.36 9.84 -13.77
CA SER A 202 16.66 10.20 -13.20
C SER A 202 16.58 11.58 -12.53
N ALA A 203 16.48 11.58 -11.20
CA ALA A 203 16.50 12.78 -10.36
C ALA A 203 17.68 12.72 -9.39
N GLY A 204 18.88 12.94 -9.90
CA GLY A 204 20.12 12.80 -9.15
C GLY A 204 20.62 11.35 -9.04
N ARG A 205 19.74 10.36 -9.20
CA ARG A 205 20.02 8.92 -9.32
C ARG A 205 18.94 8.25 -10.17
N PRO A 206 19.22 7.11 -10.83
CA PRO A 206 18.20 6.34 -11.53
C PRO A 206 17.18 5.76 -10.55
N MET A 207 15.89 5.92 -10.86
CA MET A 207 14.77 5.47 -10.03
C MET A 207 13.80 4.66 -10.89
N ALA A 208 13.60 3.39 -10.56
CA ALA A 208 12.71 2.49 -11.29
C ALA A 208 11.33 2.41 -10.62
N PRO A 209 10.22 2.40 -11.37
CA PRO A 209 8.89 2.18 -10.82
C PRO A 209 8.76 0.82 -10.15
N THR A 210 8.21 0.76 -8.94
CA THR A 210 8.14 -0.49 -8.13
C THR A 210 6.74 -0.92 -7.75
N ALA A 211 5.90 -0.03 -7.23
CA ALA A 211 4.55 -0.38 -6.79
C ALA A 211 3.54 0.73 -7.15
N ALA A 212 2.44 0.37 -7.81
CA ALA A 212 1.32 1.27 -8.05
C ALA A 212 0.29 1.19 -6.92
N PHE A 213 -0.25 2.33 -6.53
CA PHE A 213 -1.25 2.42 -5.46
C PHE A 213 -2.63 2.79 -5.98
N ARG A 214 -2.69 3.68 -6.95
CA ARG A 214 -3.95 4.18 -7.51
C ARG A 214 -3.79 4.53 -8.97
N SER A 215 -4.84 4.32 -9.77
CA SER A 215 -4.93 4.86 -11.13
C SER A 215 -6.24 5.60 -11.32
N LEU A 216 -6.20 6.68 -12.09
CA LEU A 216 -7.34 7.54 -12.36
C LEU A 216 -7.43 7.84 -13.86
N GLN A 217 -8.65 8.08 -14.36
CA GLN A 217 -8.87 8.47 -15.75
C GLN A 217 -9.07 9.99 -15.83
N ALA A 218 -8.20 10.67 -16.58
CA ALA A 218 -8.30 12.09 -16.92
C ALA A 218 -8.49 12.25 -18.43
N ALA A 219 -9.73 12.31 -18.89
CA ALA A 219 -10.09 12.22 -20.30
C ALA A 219 -9.47 10.97 -20.96
N GLU A 220 -8.57 11.12 -21.92
CA GLU A 220 -7.86 10.02 -22.58
C GLU A 220 -6.53 9.65 -21.91
N THR A 221 -6.21 10.28 -20.78
CA THR A 221 -4.95 10.06 -20.07
C THR A 221 -5.19 9.24 -18.81
N THR A 222 -4.41 8.18 -18.64
CA THR A 222 -4.33 7.41 -17.38
C THR A 222 -3.29 8.06 -16.47
N VAL A 223 -3.70 8.40 -15.26
CA VAL A 223 -2.84 8.93 -14.20
C VAL A 223 -2.50 7.79 -13.26
N VAL A 224 -1.23 7.41 -13.15
CA VAL A 224 -0.77 6.32 -12.29
C VAL A 224 0.01 6.89 -11.11
N ILE A 225 -0.47 6.63 -9.90
CA ILE A 225 0.20 6.97 -8.64
C ILE A 225 0.98 5.75 -8.20
N HIS A 226 2.30 5.90 -8.07
CA HIS A 226 3.20 4.79 -7.77
C HIS A 226 4.37 5.23 -6.90
N GLN A 227 5.24 4.29 -6.58
CA GLN A 227 6.57 4.55 -6.02
C GLN A 227 7.65 4.20 -7.04
N ASP A 228 8.75 4.95 -6.96
CA ASP A 228 10.02 4.62 -7.59
C ASP A 228 11.01 4.20 -6.52
N ALA A 229 11.89 3.25 -6.84
CA ALA A 229 13.01 2.83 -6.00
C ALA A 229 14.35 3.01 -6.75
N ALA A 230 15.41 3.22 -5.99
CA ALA A 230 16.76 3.38 -6.52
C ALA A 230 17.20 2.14 -7.33
N ASP A 231 17.64 2.36 -8.57
CA ASP A 231 18.09 1.34 -9.51
C ASP A 231 19.63 1.27 -9.61
N ASP A 232 20.34 2.03 -8.78
CA ASP A 232 21.79 2.00 -8.61
C ASP A 232 22.20 1.32 -7.30
N ASP A 233 23.53 1.23 -7.07
CA ASP A 233 24.07 0.59 -5.86
C ASP A 233 23.79 1.42 -4.60
N VAL A 234 23.00 0.85 -3.69
CA VAL A 234 22.68 1.43 -2.38
C VAL A 234 23.72 0.93 -1.36
N ARG A 235 24.57 1.84 -0.89
CA ARG A 235 25.63 1.56 0.07
C ARG A 235 25.23 1.93 1.49
N ASN A 236 25.69 1.13 2.47
CA ASN A 236 25.43 1.36 3.89
C ASN A 236 26.24 2.53 4.49
N THR A 237 27.14 3.15 3.74
CA THR A 237 27.77 4.39 4.21
C THR A 237 26.68 5.44 4.29
N PRO A 238 26.38 6.00 5.48
CA PRO A 238 25.55 7.18 5.54
C PRO A 238 26.24 8.21 4.64
N THR A 239 25.65 8.50 3.49
CA THR A 239 25.97 9.76 2.85
C THR A 239 25.70 10.80 3.93
N PRO A 240 26.67 11.64 4.36
CA PRO A 240 26.37 12.66 5.32
C PRO A 240 25.16 13.38 4.77
N MET A 241 24.00 13.22 5.39
CA MET A 241 22.86 14.06 5.08
C MET A 241 23.39 15.47 5.26
N ALA A 242 23.41 16.24 4.19
CA ALA A 242 23.63 17.66 4.35
C ALA A 242 22.72 18.10 5.48
N PRO A 243 23.24 18.77 6.51
CA PRO A 243 22.46 19.07 7.70
C PRO A 243 21.16 19.68 7.20
N VAL A 244 20.03 19.05 7.59
CA VAL A 244 18.71 19.62 7.32
C VAL A 244 18.70 20.88 8.18
N SER A 245 19.12 21.99 7.57
CA SER A 245 19.00 23.29 8.22
C SER A 245 17.51 23.43 8.56
N PRO A 246 17.16 23.76 9.80
CA PRO A 246 15.78 24.05 10.13
C PRO A 246 15.30 25.10 9.13
N PRO A 247 14.02 25.11 8.72
CA PRO A 247 13.52 26.02 7.72
C PRO A 247 13.84 27.45 8.14
N TYR A 248 14.86 28.02 7.53
CA TYR A 248 15.21 29.40 7.69
C TYR A 248 14.17 30.18 6.90
N TYR A 249 13.31 30.90 7.58
CA TYR A 249 12.40 31.86 6.98
C TYR A 249 13.23 33.00 6.37
N GLY A 250 13.61 32.83 5.12
CA GLY A 250 14.36 33.84 4.39
C GLY A 250 14.54 33.45 2.92
N ASN A 251 13.72 34.07 2.07
CA ASN A 251 13.85 34.14 0.61
C ASN A 251 14.00 32.82 -0.20
N GLY A 252 12.90 32.10 -0.36
CA GLY A 252 12.42 31.67 -1.68
C GLY A 252 13.15 30.57 -2.44
N GLN A 253 14.07 29.81 -1.89
CA GLN A 253 14.58 28.61 -2.55
C GLN A 253 14.42 27.40 -1.63
N THR A 254 13.29 26.70 -1.81
CA THR A 254 13.08 25.37 -1.22
C THR A 254 14.00 24.38 -1.92
N VAL A 255 14.98 23.84 -1.19
CA VAL A 255 15.80 22.72 -1.68
C VAL A 255 14.85 21.54 -1.94
N PRO A 256 14.87 20.94 -3.15
CA PRO A 256 14.00 19.81 -3.44
C PRO A 256 14.27 18.63 -2.49
N VAL A 257 13.25 18.16 -1.80
CA VAL A 257 13.32 17.04 -0.83
C VAL A 257 13.61 15.69 -1.51
N CYS A 258 13.70 15.64 -2.81
CA CYS A 258 14.02 14.44 -3.59
C CYS A 258 15.48 13.97 -3.50
N ASN A 259 16.37 14.75 -2.91
CA ASN A 259 17.78 14.33 -2.77
C ASN A 259 17.95 13.47 -1.52
N GLY A 260 18.10 12.15 -1.70
CA GLY A 260 18.54 11.23 -0.66
C GLY A 260 17.67 9.98 -0.43
N ALA A 261 16.35 10.04 -0.54
CA ALA A 261 15.51 8.85 -0.31
C ALA A 261 15.69 7.78 -1.41
N VAL A 262 15.84 6.53 -0.99
CA VAL A 262 15.97 5.38 -1.90
C VAL A 262 14.64 4.90 -2.46
N VAL A 263 13.51 5.33 -1.86
CA VAL A 263 12.14 5.13 -2.38
C VAL A 263 11.45 6.48 -2.40
N ARG A 264 10.72 6.79 -3.47
CA ARG A 264 10.00 8.05 -3.65
C ARG A 264 8.61 7.82 -4.20
N SER A 265 7.65 8.60 -3.76
CA SER A 265 6.34 8.67 -4.41
C SER A 265 6.45 9.33 -5.77
N ALA A 266 5.66 8.88 -6.74
CA ALA A 266 5.66 9.40 -8.09
C ALA A 266 4.27 9.37 -8.72
N VAL A 267 4.09 10.21 -9.74
CA VAL A 267 2.92 10.21 -10.61
C VAL A 267 3.37 10.18 -12.05
N THR A 268 2.86 9.23 -12.84
CA THR A 268 3.11 9.15 -14.28
C THR A 268 1.80 9.28 -15.06
N LEU A 269 1.83 10.05 -16.13
CA LEU A 269 0.74 10.18 -17.09
C LEU A 269 1.02 9.28 -18.29
N VAL A 270 0.04 8.45 -18.66
CA VAL A 270 0.08 7.60 -19.86
C VAL A 270 -1.06 8.01 -20.79
N SER A 271 -0.75 8.33 -22.04
CA SER A 271 -1.72 8.67 -23.07
C SER A 271 -1.42 7.87 -24.34
N GLY A 272 -2.42 7.16 -24.86
CA GLY A 272 -2.18 6.17 -25.90
C GLY A 272 -1.10 5.17 -25.44
N ASN A 273 -0.13 4.90 -26.28
CA ASN A 273 0.91 3.89 -26.05
C ASN A 273 2.22 4.47 -25.47
N ALA A 274 2.16 5.62 -24.81
CA ALA A 274 3.35 6.29 -24.26
C ALA A 274 3.12 6.96 -22.90
N ALA A 275 4.16 6.96 -22.06
CA ALA A 275 4.23 7.84 -20.91
C ALA A 275 4.52 9.27 -21.41
N VAL A 276 3.66 10.22 -21.04
CA VAL A 276 3.71 11.60 -21.51
C VAL A 276 4.14 12.61 -20.45
N GLY A 277 4.50 12.14 -19.29
CA GLY A 277 5.04 12.92 -18.18
C GLY A 277 5.15 12.11 -16.92
N SER A 278 6.14 12.44 -16.09
CA SER A 278 6.33 11.82 -14.77
C SER A 278 6.92 12.84 -13.80
N VAL A 279 6.47 12.82 -12.56
CA VAL A 279 6.96 13.69 -11.49
C VAL A 279 7.10 12.91 -10.17
N GLN A 280 8.19 13.16 -9.45
CA GLN A 280 8.39 12.62 -8.11
C GLN A 280 7.84 13.58 -7.07
N LEU A 281 7.26 13.03 -6.01
CA LEU A 281 6.61 13.75 -4.92
C LEU A 281 7.38 13.57 -3.60
N GLY A 282 7.36 14.60 -2.75
CA GLY A 282 8.01 14.55 -1.43
C GLY A 282 7.26 13.77 -0.34
N GLY A 283 6.07 13.25 -0.64
CA GLY A 283 5.29 12.43 0.30
C GLY A 283 5.78 10.99 0.38
N VAL A 284 5.46 10.30 1.47
CA VAL A 284 5.85 8.90 1.71
C VAL A 284 4.61 8.03 1.79
N LEU A 285 4.62 6.90 1.08
CA LEU A 285 3.52 5.95 0.99
C LEU A 285 2.26 6.58 0.37
N PRO A 286 2.20 6.75 -0.98
CA PRO A 286 1.09 7.40 -1.68
C PRO A 286 -0.07 6.42 -1.85
N VAL A 287 -1.00 6.37 -0.92
CA VAL A 287 -2.02 5.31 -0.84
C VAL A 287 -3.30 5.58 -1.63
N ASP A 288 -3.62 6.84 -1.91
CA ASP A 288 -4.80 7.20 -2.70
C ASP A 288 -4.65 8.57 -3.36
N ALA A 289 -5.48 8.82 -4.38
CA ALA A 289 -5.52 10.09 -5.08
C ALA A 289 -6.90 10.37 -5.67
N ALA A 290 -7.16 11.65 -5.95
CA ALA A 290 -8.39 12.11 -6.62
C ALA A 290 -8.10 13.23 -7.62
N LEU A 291 -8.90 13.27 -8.70
CA LEU A 291 -8.92 14.37 -9.65
C LEU A 291 -10.02 15.37 -9.27
N SER A 292 -9.72 16.66 -9.45
CA SER A 292 -10.72 17.71 -9.30
C SER A 292 -11.89 17.51 -10.27
N PRO A 293 -13.07 18.06 -10.00
CA PRO A 293 -14.22 17.98 -10.91
C PRO A 293 -13.93 18.53 -12.32
N SER A 294 -13.01 19.49 -12.44
CA SER A 294 -12.53 20.00 -13.72
C SER A 294 -11.55 19.09 -14.45
N GLY A 295 -11.02 18.04 -13.78
CA GLY A 295 -9.99 17.15 -14.30
C GLY A 295 -8.63 17.82 -14.48
N THR A 296 -8.40 19.01 -13.90
CA THR A 296 -7.16 19.79 -14.11
C THR A 296 -6.18 19.71 -12.94
N GLU A 297 -6.64 19.33 -11.76
CA GLU A 297 -5.85 19.20 -10.53
C GLU A 297 -5.89 17.75 -10.02
N LEU A 298 -4.75 17.26 -9.56
CA LEU A 298 -4.58 16.00 -8.87
C LEU A 298 -4.25 16.28 -7.40
N VAL A 299 -4.88 15.52 -6.51
CA VAL A 299 -4.52 15.45 -5.10
C VAL A 299 -4.06 14.03 -4.78
N VAL A 300 -2.92 13.89 -4.11
CA VAL A 300 -2.37 12.61 -3.64
C VAL A 300 -2.25 12.64 -2.13
N VAL A 301 -2.75 11.63 -1.45
CA VAL A 301 -2.60 11.47 0.01
C VAL A 301 -1.51 10.45 0.33
N HIS A 302 -0.67 10.82 1.28
CA HIS A 302 0.50 10.07 1.69
C HIS A 302 0.35 9.65 3.16
N ALA A 303 0.20 8.35 3.40
CA ALA A 303 -0.04 7.82 4.73
C ALA A 303 1.21 7.85 5.62
N GLY A 304 2.41 7.68 5.06
CA GLY A 304 3.64 7.52 5.82
C GLY A 304 4.15 8.79 6.51
N ASN A 305 3.77 9.96 6.02
CA ASN A 305 4.12 11.26 6.62
C ASN A 305 2.91 12.19 6.74
N SER A 306 1.71 11.61 6.66
CA SER A 306 0.43 12.33 6.83
C SER A 306 0.33 13.59 5.96
N GLN A 307 0.72 13.48 4.70
CA GLN A 307 0.74 14.59 3.76
C GLN A 307 -0.34 14.49 2.69
N LEU A 308 -0.78 15.65 2.23
CA LEU A 308 -1.64 15.80 1.07
C LEU A 308 -0.90 16.73 0.08
N ILE A 309 -0.65 16.23 -1.12
CA ILE A 309 0.04 16.99 -2.18
C ILE A 309 -0.96 17.30 -3.29
N ARG A 310 -1.07 18.57 -3.64
CA ARG A 310 -1.87 19.08 -4.76
C ARG A 310 -0.95 19.50 -5.90
N LEU A 311 -1.30 19.12 -7.13
CA LEU A 311 -0.56 19.52 -8.31
C LEU A 311 -1.45 19.62 -9.54
N PRO A 312 -1.23 20.63 -10.41
CA PRO A 312 -1.90 20.69 -11.71
C PRO A 312 -1.42 19.54 -12.61
N LEU A 313 -2.33 18.88 -13.34
CA LEU A 313 -1.93 17.86 -14.31
C LEU A 313 -1.00 18.41 -15.41
N ALA A 314 -1.13 19.70 -15.75
CA ALA A 314 -0.24 20.37 -16.68
C ALA A 314 1.23 20.38 -16.22
N ALA A 315 1.49 20.44 -14.90
CA ALA A 315 2.85 20.39 -14.36
C ALA A 315 3.52 19.02 -14.57
N ILE A 316 2.73 17.95 -14.64
CA ILE A 316 3.24 16.59 -14.90
C ILE A 316 3.55 16.38 -16.38
N ARG A 317 2.77 17.01 -17.29
CA ARG A 317 2.93 16.87 -18.76
C ARG A 317 4.19 17.50 -19.32
N GLY A 318 4.87 18.33 -18.58
CA GLY A 318 5.97 19.17 -19.05
C GLY A 318 7.28 18.49 -19.34
N ASN A 319 7.36 17.18 -19.45
CA ASN A 319 8.57 16.39 -19.78
C ASN A 319 9.86 16.89 -19.08
N THR A 320 9.71 17.58 -17.96
CA THR A 320 10.83 18.01 -17.15
C THR A 320 11.23 16.78 -16.34
N PRO A 321 12.33 16.12 -16.69
CA PRO A 321 12.80 14.99 -15.91
C PRO A 321 12.95 15.47 -14.47
N ALA A 322 12.18 14.87 -13.57
CA ALA A 322 12.42 15.00 -12.14
C ALA A 322 12.37 16.41 -11.54
N ALA A 323 11.37 17.20 -11.87
CA ALA A 323 11.01 18.29 -10.98
C ALA A 323 10.40 17.68 -9.71
N CYS A 324 11.10 17.72 -8.58
CA CYS A 324 10.49 17.47 -7.30
C CYS A 324 9.38 18.49 -7.09
N ALA A 325 8.14 18.02 -7.00
CA ALA A 325 7.07 18.88 -6.55
C ALA A 325 7.39 19.35 -5.12
N PRO A 326 7.18 20.63 -4.80
CA PRO A 326 7.36 21.11 -3.44
C PRO A 326 6.49 20.28 -2.49
N LEU A 327 6.97 20.07 -1.26
CA LEU A 327 6.17 19.48 -0.19
C LEU A 327 4.84 20.23 -0.12
N GLY A 328 3.74 19.52 -0.34
CA GLY A 328 2.43 20.06 -0.08
C GLY A 328 2.33 20.45 1.40
N ASP A 329 1.50 21.43 1.69
CA ASP A 329 1.31 21.88 3.07
C ASP A 329 0.83 20.69 3.94
N PRO A 330 1.60 20.21 4.92
CA PRO A 330 1.19 19.09 5.78
C PRO A 330 0.06 19.51 6.74
N VAL A 331 -0.28 20.79 6.73
CA VAL A 331 -1.30 21.39 7.58
C VAL A 331 -2.36 21.99 6.69
N VAL A 332 -3.53 21.37 6.68
CA VAL A 332 -4.70 22.02 6.15
C VAL A 332 -5.07 23.15 7.09
N THR A 333 -4.89 24.37 6.66
CA THR A 333 -5.43 25.53 7.36
C THR A 333 -6.93 25.58 7.11
N GLY A 334 -7.73 25.58 8.17
CA GLY A 334 -9.14 25.92 8.10
C GLY A 334 -9.33 27.34 7.53
N PRO A 335 -10.56 27.72 7.16
CA PRO A 335 -10.83 29.02 6.52
C PRO A 335 -10.40 30.23 7.36
N ASN A 336 -10.14 30.06 8.63
CA ASN A 336 -9.67 31.12 9.54
C ASN A 336 -8.17 31.03 9.85
N GLY A 337 -7.40 30.25 9.08
CA GLY A 337 -5.97 30.06 9.33
C GLY A 337 -5.64 29.16 10.54
N GLU A 338 -6.64 28.55 11.18
CA GLU A 338 -6.45 27.57 12.23
C GLU A 338 -5.81 26.30 11.65
N ARG A 339 -4.83 25.74 12.34
CA ARG A 339 -4.30 24.41 12.02
C ARG A 339 -5.36 23.37 12.36
N VAL A 340 -6.05 22.84 11.35
CA VAL A 340 -6.89 21.67 11.56
C VAL A 340 -5.97 20.54 12.04
N SER A 341 -6.35 19.87 13.14
CA SER A 341 -5.59 18.79 13.76
C SER A 341 -5.05 17.84 12.70
N ALA A 342 -3.79 17.47 12.83
CA ALA A 342 -3.08 16.64 11.87
C ALA A 342 -3.96 15.46 11.42
N ILE A 343 -4.16 15.34 10.10
CA ILE A 343 -4.86 14.20 9.52
C ILE A 343 -3.91 13.01 9.61
N GLY A 344 -4.09 12.18 10.64
CA GLY A 344 -3.20 11.04 10.86
C GLY A 344 -3.44 9.93 9.85
N ASN A 345 -2.39 9.50 9.16
CA ASN A 345 -2.39 8.42 8.16
C ASN A 345 -3.61 8.51 7.21
N PRO A 346 -3.69 9.49 6.31
CA PRO A 346 -4.79 9.59 5.35
C PRO A 346 -4.78 8.37 4.42
N ILE A 347 -5.94 7.73 4.27
CA ILE A 347 -6.11 6.48 3.50
C ILE A 347 -7.17 6.57 2.40
N GLY A 348 -7.83 7.70 2.26
CA GLY A 348 -8.79 7.93 1.19
C GLY A 348 -8.97 9.41 0.92
N VAL A 349 -9.18 9.77 -0.34
CA VAL A 349 -9.46 11.14 -0.76
C VAL A 349 -10.47 11.17 -1.92
N ALA A 350 -11.37 12.13 -1.88
CA ALA A 350 -12.31 12.40 -2.97
C ALA A 350 -12.62 13.90 -3.05
N PHE A 351 -12.89 14.41 -4.25
CA PHE A 351 -13.45 15.74 -4.42
C PHE A 351 -14.97 15.73 -4.32
N LEU A 352 -15.51 16.77 -3.70
CA LEU A 352 -16.93 17.13 -3.85
C LEU A 352 -17.14 17.90 -5.15
N PRO A 353 -18.36 17.92 -5.70
CA PRO A 353 -18.69 18.76 -6.87
C PRO A 353 -18.39 20.25 -6.64
N SER A 354 -18.39 20.73 -5.37
CA SER A 354 -18.02 22.08 -5.00
C SER A 354 -16.53 22.41 -5.15
N GLY A 355 -15.66 21.40 -5.35
CA GLY A 355 -14.21 21.52 -5.29
C GLY A 355 -13.62 21.34 -3.90
N ASP A 356 -14.43 21.21 -2.85
CA ASP A 356 -13.96 20.83 -1.52
C ASP A 356 -13.46 19.37 -1.52
N LEU A 357 -12.57 19.02 -0.60
CA LEU A 357 -12.03 17.67 -0.48
C LEU A 357 -12.63 16.93 0.71
N LEU A 358 -12.86 15.65 0.53
CA LEU A 358 -13.02 14.68 1.61
C LEU A 358 -11.74 13.92 1.80
N VAL A 359 -11.24 13.82 3.03
CA VAL A 359 -10.06 13.03 3.37
C VAL A 359 -10.42 12.09 4.52
N HIS A 360 -10.28 10.80 4.31
CA HIS A 360 -10.44 9.79 5.34
C HIS A 360 -9.11 9.57 6.05
N SER A 361 -9.06 9.93 7.34
CA SER A 361 -7.94 9.62 8.22
C SER A 361 -8.19 8.28 8.93
N ARG A 362 -7.13 7.50 9.06
CA ARG A 362 -7.18 6.21 9.76
C ARG A 362 -7.16 6.40 11.27
N GLU A 363 -6.33 7.35 11.76
CA GLU A 363 -6.17 7.61 13.18
C GLU A 363 -6.05 9.13 13.45
N PRO A 364 -6.99 9.71 14.18
CA PRO A 364 -8.27 9.11 14.57
C PRO A 364 -9.13 8.81 13.34
N SER A 365 -9.98 7.76 13.42
CA SER A 365 -10.88 7.42 12.31
C SER A 365 -11.91 8.54 12.10
N ALA A 366 -11.76 9.28 11.02
CA ALA A 366 -12.57 10.45 10.73
C ALA A 366 -12.61 10.79 9.23
N LEU A 367 -13.66 11.43 8.80
CA LEU A 367 -13.78 12.05 7.50
C LEU A 367 -13.62 13.57 7.65
N HIS A 368 -12.54 14.12 7.11
CA HIS A 368 -12.26 15.55 7.09
C HIS A 368 -12.83 16.16 5.82
N ILE A 369 -13.51 17.29 5.96
CA ILE A 369 -13.98 18.12 4.83
C ILE A 369 -13.03 19.32 4.79
N LEU A 370 -12.35 19.52 3.66
CA LEU A 370 -11.34 20.54 3.47
C LEU A 370 -11.76 21.48 2.34
N GLY A 371 -11.83 22.76 2.62
CA GLY A 371 -12.22 23.80 1.66
C GLY A 371 -13.10 24.86 2.29
N ALA A 372 -13.97 25.49 1.51
CA ALA A 372 -14.80 26.61 1.96
C ALA A 372 -15.78 26.24 3.10
N ARG A 373 -16.13 24.97 3.21
CA ARG A 373 -17.03 24.42 4.23
C ARG A 373 -16.34 23.39 5.08
N SER A 374 -15.12 23.67 5.56
CA SER A 374 -14.34 22.74 6.36
C SER A 374 -15.11 22.16 7.56
N GLY A 375 -14.76 20.94 7.94
CA GLY A 375 -15.40 20.23 9.03
C GLY A 375 -14.86 18.83 9.25
N LEU A 376 -15.32 18.19 10.33
CA LEU A 376 -14.90 16.87 10.75
C LEU A 376 -16.12 16.01 11.05
N ILE A 377 -16.16 14.82 10.51
CA ILE A 377 -17.15 13.78 10.84
C ILE A 377 -16.39 12.63 11.49
N ARG A 378 -16.55 12.44 12.79
CA ARG A 378 -15.94 11.30 13.50
C ARG A 378 -16.61 10.00 13.08
N LEU A 379 -15.82 9.01 12.70
CA LEU A 379 -16.30 7.68 12.41
C LEU A 379 -16.34 6.87 13.71
N ILE A 380 -17.33 6.00 13.82
CA ILE A 380 -17.59 5.25 15.06
C ILE A 380 -16.62 4.07 15.18
N GLY A 381 -16.00 3.94 16.33
CA GLY A 381 -15.14 2.80 16.68
C GLY A 381 -13.90 3.22 17.49
N PRO A 382 -13.38 2.33 18.35
CA PRO A 382 -12.14 2.58 19.06
C PRO A 382 -10.94 2.58 18.11
N SER A 383 -9.85 3.23 18.50
CA SER A 383 -8.57 3.09 17.81
C SER A 383 -8.16 1.63 17.76
N VAL A 384 -7.64 1.21 16.61
CA VAL A 384 -7.08 -0.14 16.40
C VAL A 384 -5.58 -0.06 16.12
N GLU A 385 -5.02 1.15 16.16
CA GLU A 385 -3.60 1.36 15.95
C GLU A 385 -2.76 0.74 17.06
N THR A 386 -1.67 0.12 16.66
CA THR A 386 -0.67 -0.41 17.58
C THR A 386 0.67 0.28 17.36
N PRO A 387 1.56 0.33 18.39
CA PRO A 387 2.89 0.90 18.22
C PRO A 387 3.70 0.26 17.08
N GLY A 388 3.55 -1.05 16.87
CA GLY A 388 4.20 -1.76 15.76
C GLY A 388 3.66 -1.36 14.39
N GLN A 389 2.36 -1.12 14.28
CA GLN A 389 1.74 -0.67 13.04
C GLN A 389 2.19 0.76 12.70
N ARG A 390 2.30 1.63 13.69
CA ARG A 390 2.86 2.97 13.53
C ARG A 390 4.30 2.90 13.05
N LEU A 391 5.16 2.13 13.72
CA LEU A 391 6.56 1.93 13.32
C LEU A 391 6.69 1.44 11.87
N PHE A 392 5.76 0.59 11.41
CA PHE A 392 5.79 0.02 10.06
C PHE A 392 5.42 1.03 8.97
N HIS A 393 4.51 1.98 9.27
CA HIS A 393 3.96 2.90 8.27
C HIS A 393 4.52 4.31 8.36
N ASP A 394 4.92 4.78 9.55
CA ASP A 394 5.42 6.14 9.70
C ASP A 394 6.80 6.31 9.08
N SER A 395 6.98 7.45 8.45
CA SER A 395 8.21 7.79 7.75
C SER A 395 9.36 8.13 8.69
N VAL A 396 10.50 7.52 8.43
CA VAL A 396 11.79 7.88 9.02
C VAL A 396 12.80 8.08 7.90
N GLY A 397 13.50 9.20 7.87
CA GLY A 397 14.45 9.50 6.80
C GLY A 397 13.84 9.58 5.38
N GLY A 398 12.54 9.85 5.27
CA GLY A 398 11.83 9.91 3.97
C GLY A 398 11.36 8.55 3.44
N ILE A 399 11.39 7.50 4.25
CA ILE A 399 11.01 6.14 3.87
C ILE A 399 10.30 5.45 5.05
N ALA A 400 9.37 4.54 4.79
CA ALA A 400 8.72 3.68 5.76
C ALA A 400 9.00 2.20 5.45
N CYS A 401 8.83 1.28 6.40
CA CYS A 401 8.91 -0.16 6.09
C CYS A 401 7.91 -0.54 5.01
N ALA A 402 6.70 0.04 5.07
CA ALA A 402 5.66 -0.12 4.05
C ALA A 402 6.03 0.41 2.66
N SER A 403 7.09 1.21 2.51
CA SER A 403 7.57 1.68 1.19
C SER A 403 8.14 0.54 0.35
N CYS A 404 8.92 -0.37 0.96
CA CYS A 404 9.42 -1.58 0.28
C CYS A 404 8.48 -2.77 0.46
N HIS A 405 7.66 -2.74 1.53
CA HIS A 405 6.70 -3.78 1.86
C HIS A 405 5.25 -3.25 1.79
N PRO A 406 4.81 -2.74 0.61
CA PRO A 406 3.47 -2.20 0.46
C PRO A 406 2.42 -3.25 0.79
N GLU A 407 1.41 -2.84 1.56
CA GLU A 407 0.33 -3.72 2.03
C GLU A 407 0.83 -4.96 2.82
N GLY A 408 2.07 -4.90 3.35
CA GLY A 408 2.70 -5.99 4.12
C GLY A 408 3.31 -7.10 3.27
N LEU A 409 3.41 -6.91 1.96
CA LEU A 409 3.97 -7.91 1.04
C LEU A 409 5.37 -7.48 0.57
N GLU A 410 5.54 -7.26 -0.73
CA GLU A 410 6.77 -6.76 -1.34
C GLU A 410 6.46 -5.93 -2.59
N ASP A 411 7.38 -5.02 -2.93
CA ASP A 411 7.32 -4.17 -4.11
C ASP A 411 7.79 -4.88 -5.41
N GLY A 412 8.37 -6.08 -5.30
CA GLY A 412 8.96 -6.82 -6.42
C GLY A 412 10.29 -6.26 -6.91
N HIS A 413 10.83 -5.22 -6.27
CA HIS A 413 12.08 -4.58 -6.68
C HIS A 413 13.31 -5.44 -6.37
N VAL A 414 14.30 -5.37 -7.25
CA VAL A 414 15.60 -6.02 -7.09
C VAL A 414 16.66 -4.96 -6.84
N TRP A 415 16.97 -4.77 -5.59
CA TRP A 415 17.98 -3.83 -5.12
C TRP A 415 19.39 -4.28 -5.49
N THR A 416 20.26 -3.35 -5.81
CA THR A 416 21.69 -3.56 -5.71
C THR A 416 22.16 -3.00 -4.36
N LEU A 417 22.51 -3.89 -3.42
CA LEU A 417 22.95 -3.54 -2.07
C LEU A 417 24.42 -3.91 -1.90
N GLU A 418 25.29 -2.91 -1.82
CA GLU A 418 26.75 -3.13 -1.71
C GLU A 418 27.28 -4.08 -2.81
N GLY A 419 26.85 -3.84 -4.04
CA GLY A 419 27.22 -4.61 -5.23
C GLY A 419 26.53 -5.96 -5.37
N ARG A 420 25.62 -6.33 -4.45
CA ARG A 420 24.86 -7.60 -4.51
C ARG A 420 23.40 -7.36 -4.83
N LYS A 421 22.85 -8.12 -5.78
CA LYS A 421 21.42 -8.07 -6.10
C LYS A 421 20.62 -8.82 -5.03
N ARG A 422 19.63 -8.16 -4.47
CA ARG A 422 18.72 -8.71 -3.46
C ARG A 422 17.30 -8.20 -3.68
N ARG A 423 16.39 -9.10 -4.00
CA ARG A 423 14.97 -8.78 -4.13
C ARG A 423 14.37 -8.52 -2.76
N THR A 424 13.42 -7.57 -2.65
CA THR A 424 12.60 -7.41 -1.44
C THR A 424 11.91 -8.74 -1.09
N GLN A 425 12.07 -9.22 0.16
CA GLN A 425 11.41 -10.44 0.62
C GLN A 425 9.97 -10.15 1.05
N SER A 426 9.04 -11.03 0.71
CA SER A 426 7.66 -10.93 1.17
C SER A 426 7.56 -11.11 2.67
N LEU A 427 6.78 -10.27 3.34
CA LEU A 427 6.50 -10.42 4.76
C LEU A 427 5.36 -11.43 5.03
N GLY A 428 4.48 -11.65 4.06
CA GLY A 428 3.48 -12.71 4.11
C GLY A 428 4.15 -14.08 4.10
N ALA A 429 4.13 -14.81 5.20
CA ALA A 429 4.73 -16.12 5.45
C ALA A 429 6.24 -16.15 5.78
N SER A 430 7.00 -15.06 5.66
CA SER A 430 8.47 -15.09 5.84
C SER A 430 8.91 -14.88 7.29
N LEU A 431 8.11 -14.23 8.12
CA LEU A 431 8.53 -13.78 9.46
C LEU A 431 8.38 -14.82 10.58
N THR A 432 7.94 -16.02 10.25
CA THR A 432 7.87 -17.11 11.23
C THR A 432 9.19 -17.88 11.33
N THR A 433 10.19 -17.53 10.52
CA THR A 433 11.36 -18.37 10.27
C THR A 433 12.64 -17.54 10.21
N ALA A 434 13.34 -17.42 11.35
CA ALA A 434 14.73 -16.96 11.36
C ALA A 434 15.64 -18.06 10.79
N PRO A 435 16.83 -17.72 10.25
CA PRO A 435 17.44 -16.39 10.19
C PRO A 435 16.83 -15.52 9.08
N PHE A 436 16.88 -14.19 9.27
CA PHE A 436 16.31 -13.21 8.34
C PHE A 436 17.35 -12.70 7.33
N HIS A 437 16.88 -11.97 6.34
CA HIS A 437 17.56 -11.57 5.11
C HIS A 437 17.87 -12.75 4.18
N TRP A 438 18.16 -12.44 2.91
CA TRP A 438 18.59 -13.46 1.95
C TRP A 438 19.90 -14.17 2.39
N ASP A 439 20.80 -13.43 3.02
CA ASP A 439 22.07 -13.97 3.50
C ASP A 439 21.93 -14.76 4.82
N GLY A 440 20.74 -14.71 5.46
CA GLY A 440 20.46 -15.42 6.71
C GLY A 440 21.37 -15.00 7.87
N ASP A 441 21.79 -13.75 7.87
CA ASP A 441 22.77 -13.17 8.80
C ASP A 441 22.13 -12.56 10.05
N LEU A 442 20.80 -12.42 10.09
CA LEU A 442 20.08 -11.78 11.17
C LEU A 442 19.23 -12.79 11.97
N PRO A 443 19.54 -13.00 13.26
CA PRO A 443 18.91 -14.07 14.05
C PRO A 443 17.49 -13.76 14.53
N ASN A 444 17.07 -12.51 14.52
CA ASN A 444 15.76 -12.09 15.03
C ASN A 444 15.35 -10.72 14.49
N LEU A 445 14.09 -10.33 14.71
CA LEU A 445 13.53 -9.05 14.24
C LEU A 445 14.26 -7.83 14.84
N THR A 446 14.76 -7.93 16.08
CA THR A 446 15.56 -6.83 16.68
C THR A 446 16.81 -6.56 15.88
N ALA A 447 17.52 -7.61 15.42
CA ALA A 447 18.69 -7.47 14.56
C ALA A 447 18.31 -6.87 13.18
N VAL A 448 17.18 -7.25 12.62
CA VAL A 448 16.65 -6.63 11.38
C VAL A 448 16.41 -5.14 11.57
N LEU A 449 15.75 -4.74 12.66
CA LEU A 449 15.49 -3.33 12.96
C LEU A 449 16.79 -2.55 13.21
N GLU A 450 17.77 -3.13 13.86
CA GLU A 450 19.08 -2.48 14.06
C GLU A 450 19.77 -2.18 12.72
N VAL A 451 19.78 -3.15 11.79
CA VAL A 451 20.44 -2.97 10.49
C VAL A 451 19.62 -2.09 9.56
N THR A 452 18.32 -2.34 9.45
CA THR A 452 17.47 -1.69 8.45
C THR A 452 16.92 -0.38 8.97
N PHE A 453 16.21 -0.39 10.11
CA PHE A 453 15.51 0.79 10.61
C PHE A 453 16.49 1.81 11.22
N VAL A 454 17.44 1.37 12.06
CA VAL A 454 18.36 2.31 12.73
C VAL A 454 19.47 2.75 11.78
N ARG A 455 20.23 1.81 11.20
CA ARG A 455 21.43 2.18 10.43
C ARG A 455 21.13 2.69 9.03
N ARG A 456 20.21 2.04 8.29
CA ARG A 456 19.89 2.42 6.90
C ARG A 456 18.88 3.55 6.79
N MET A 457 17.81 3.50 7.61
CA MET A 457 16.74 4.50 7.56
C MET A 457 17.01 5.70 8.49
N GLY A 458 17.95 5.60 9.44
CA GLY A 458 18.27 6.67 10.39
C GLY A 458 17.29 6.80 11.54
N GLY A 459 16.53 5.75 11.83
CA GLY A 459 15.60 5.70 12.96
C GLY A 459 16.29 5.56 14.31
N THR A 460 15.57 5.82 15.38
CA THR A 460 16.00 5.52 16.75
C THR A 460 15.64 4.08 17.11
N ARG A 461 16.45 3.42 17.91
CA ARG A 461 16.18 2.03 18.34
C ARG A 461 14.82 1.96 19.04
N PRO A 462 13.87 1.12 18.53
CA PRO A 462 12.55 0.98 19.13
C PRO A 462 12.61 0.27 20.47
N ASP A 463 11.68 0.60 21.37
CA ASP A 463 11.50 -0.11 22.62
C ASP A 463 11.11 -1.58 22.38
N PRO A 464 11.49 -2.52 23.28
CA PRO A 464 11.17 -3.94 23.14
C PRO A 464 9.68 -4.24 22.96
N ASP A 465 8.78 -3.46 23.56
CA ASP A 465 7.33 -3.64 23.43
C ASP A 465 6.83 -3.19 22.05
N VAL A 466 7.43 -2.15 21.46
CA VAL A 466 7.18 -1.75 20.07
C VAL A 466 7.62 -2.86 19.11
N VAL A 467 8.79 -3.47 19.35
CA VAL A 467 9.28 -4.61 18.55
C VAL A 467 8.33 -5.80 18.64
N LYS A 468 7.86 -6.17 19.84
CA LYS A 468 6.86 -7.24 20.01
C LYS A 468 5.55 -6.92 19.30
N SER A 469 5.10 -5.65 19.37
CA SER A 469 3.89 -5.19 18.69
C SER A 469 4.03 -5.29 17.16
N LEU A 470 5.18 -4.91 16.62
CA LEU A 470 5.51 -5.07 15.20
C LEU A 470 5.53 -6.55 14.81
N GLU A 471 6.22 -7.39 15.58
CA GLU A 471 6.28 -8.83 15.31
C GLU A 471 4.90 -9.48 15.28
N ALA A 472 4.02 -9.10 16.21
CA ALA A 472 2.64 -9.57 16.25
C ALA A 472 1.84 -9.16 15.00
N MET A 473 2.01 -7.91 14.55
CA MET A 473 1.40 -7.42 13.31
C MET A 473 1.92 -8.21 12.09
N LEU A 474 3.22 -8.35 11.97
CA LEU A 474 3.85 -9.01 10.82
C LEU A 474 3.47 -10.50 10.73
N LYS A 475 3.41 -11.21 11.87
CA LYS A 475 2.92 -12.60 11.94
C LYS A 475 1.44 -12.74 11.56
N ALA A 476 0.67 -11.66 11.66
CA ALA A 476 -0.73 -11.64 11.30
C ALA A 476 -0.99 -11.35 9.81
N ILE A 477 0.03 -10.97 9.04
CA ILE A 477 -0.09 -10.76 7.59
C ILE A 477 -0.45 -12.08 6.93
N PRO A 478 -1.57 -12.14 6.19
CA PRO A 478 -1.97 -13.39 5.55
C PRO A 478 -1.00 -13.76 4.44
N VAL A 479 -0.83 -15.06 4.24
CA VAL A 479 -0.16 -15.58 3.04
C VAL A 479 -1.02 -15.24 1.83
N PRO A 480 -0.43 -14.67 0.75
CA PRO A 480 -1.16 -14.46 -0.48
C PRO A 480 -1.80 -15.76 -0.99
N LYS A 481 -3.05 -15.68 -1.40
CA LYS A 481 -3.77 -16.85 -1.92
C LYS A 481 -3.31 -17.15 -3.35
N ALA A 482 -3.24 -18.44 -3.67
CA ALA A 482 -2.96 -18.87 -5.03
C ALA A 482 -4.07 -18.41 -5.99
N PRO A 483 -3.74 -18.12 -7.27
CA PRO A 483 -4.73 -17.79 -8.29
C PRO A 483 -5.68 -18.95 -8.53
N THR A 484 -6.94 -18.65 -8.82
CA THR A 484 -7.89 -19.64 -9.33
C THR A 484 -7.46 -20.11 -10.71
N ARG A 485 -7.56 -21.39 -10.97
CA ARG A 485 -7.21 -22.01 -12.27
C ARG A 485 -8.43 -22.67 -12.88
N ASP A 486 -8.52 -22.58 -14.22
CA ASP A 486 -9.61 -23.23 -14.97
C ASP A 486 -9.43 -24.75 -15.03
N THR A 487 -8.17 -25.21 -15.03
CA THR A 487 -7.83 -26.63 -15.00
C THR A 487 -7.38 -27.03 -13.59
N PRO A 488 -7.97 -28.05 -12.99
CA PRO A 488 -7.55 -28.58 -11.70
C PRO A 488 -6.06 -29.00 -11.74
N VAL A 489 -5.31 -28.60 -10.70
CA VAL A 489 -3.92 -29.01 -10.54
C VAL A 489 -3.88 -30.38 -9.85
N ASP A 490 -3.14 -31.32 -10.42
CA ASP A 490 -2.88 -32.60 -9.76
C ASP A 490 -1.87 -32.40 -8.63
N LEU A 491 -2.41 -32.13 -7.44
CA LEU A 491 -1.60 -31.85 -6.25
C LEU A 491 -0.75 -33.06 -5.83
N VAL A 492 -1.20 -34.28 -6.11
CA VAL A 492 -0.46 -35.51 -5.77
C VAL A 492 0.75 -35.67 -6.68
N LYS A 493 0.56 -35.58 -7.98
CA LYS A 493 1.67 -35.67 -8.96
C LYS A 493 2.66 -34.51 -8.79
N GLY A 494 2.17 -33.30 -8.56
CA GLY A 494 3.03 -32.13 -8.33
C GLY A 494 3.91 -32.28 -7.08
N LYS A 495 3.33 -32.74 -5.96
CA LYS A 495 4.08 -33.05 -4.74
C LYS A 495 5.07 -34.20 -4.95
N ALA A 496 4.68 -35.24 -5.66
CA ALA A 496 5.58 -36.37 -5.98
C ALA A 496 6.79 -35.91 -6.81
N ALA A 497 6.58 -35.04 -7.79
CA ALA A 497 7.67 -34.43 -8.58
C ALA A 497 8.59 -33.56 -7.72
N PHE A 498 8.04 -32.79 -6.77
CA PHE A 498 8.81 -31.98 -5.82
C PHE A 498 9.73 -32.84 -4.94
N VAL A 499 9.22 -33.95 -4.41
CA VAL A 499 10.01 -34.92 -3.64
C VAL A 499 11.06 -35.61 -4.52
N LYS A 500 10.68 -36.08 -5.72
CA LYS A 500 11.58 -36.75 -6.67
C LYS A 500 12.75 -35.86 -7.09
N ALA A 501 12.51 -34.55 -7.25
CA ALA A 501 13.54 -33.56 -7.56
C ALA A 501 14.40 -33.17 -6.35
N GLY A 502 14.17 -33.75 -5.16
CA GLY A 502 14.94 -33.48 -3.95
C GLY A 502 14.67 -32.12 -3.28
N CYS A 503 13.63 -31.40 -3.67
CA CYS A 503 13.32 -30.06 -3.15
C CYS A 503 12.94 -30.09 -1.67
N GLU A 504 12.30 -31.19 -1.21
CA GLU A 504 11.84 -31.36 0.18
C GLU A 504 12.98 -31.38 1.20
N ALA A 505 14.23 -31.68 0.78
CA ALA A 505 15.39 -31.66 1.67
C ALA A 505 15.65 -30.29 2.32
N CYS A 506 15.31 -29.23 1.61
CA CYS A 506 15.44 -27.84 2.10
C CYS A 506 14.09 -27.18 2.32
N HIS A 507 13.14 -27.39 1.41
CA HIS A 507 11.80 -26.80 1.47
C HIS A 507 10.80 -27.77 2.12
N SER A 508 10.90 -27.94 3.46
CA SER A 508 10.15 -28.92 4.25
C SER A 508 9.21 -28.27 5.27
N GLY A 509 8.38 -29.09 5.92
CA GLY A 509 7.45 -28.67 6.95
C GLY A 509 6.30 -27.80 6.43
N ALA A 510 5.53 -27.23 7.35
CA ALA A 510 4.31 -26.47 7.05
C ALA A 510 4.57 -25.16 6.27
N ASN A 511 5.77 -24.61 6.40
CA ASN A 511 6.18 -23.38 5.73
C ASN A 511 7.07 -23.63 4.52
N PHE A 512 7.36 -24.87 4.17
CA PHE A 512 8.28 -25.22 3.06
C PHE A 512 9.64 -24.52 3.19
N THR A 513 10.26 -24.61 4.38
CA THR A 513 11.61 -24.14 4.69
C THR A 513 12.18 -24.96 5.85
N ASN A 514 13.49 -25.16 5.85
CA ASN A 514 14.20 -25.79 6.97
C ASN A 514 14.90 -24.76 7.87
N ASP A 515 14.64 -23.46 7.66
CA ASP A 515 15.19 -22.34 8.44
C ASP A 515 16.74 -22.29 8.49
N ARG A 516 17.40 -22.76 7.42
CA ARG A 516 18.85 -22.78 7.30
C ARG A 516 19.33 -21.93 6.14
N THR A 517 20.63 -21.63 6.14
CA THR A 517 21.33 -21.10 4.98
C THR A 517 21.99 -22.24 4.21
N MET A 518 21.85 -22.22 2.88
CA MET A 518 22.36 -23.25 1.98
C MET A 518 23.00 -22.60 0.75
N ASP A 519 24.20 -23.04 0.37
CA ASP A 519 24.76 -22.71 -0.95
C ASP A 519 24.25 -23.70 -1.99
N VAL A 520 23.34 -23.21 -2.81
CA VAL A 520 22.74 -23.99 -3.91
C VAL A 520 23.36 -23.64 -5.26
N GLY A 521 24.62 -23.16 -5.25
CA GLY A 521 25.35 -22.75 -6.45
C GLY A 521 25.15 -21.28 -6.82
N THR A 522 24.70 -20.47 -5.88
CA THR A 522 24.52 -19.02 -6.02
C THR A 522 25.78 -18.21 -5.65
N GLY A 523 26.88 -18.91 -5.31
CA GLY A 523 28.16 -18.28 -4.93
C GLY A 523 28.28 -17.89 -3.47
N SER A 524 27.20 -17.98 -2.70
CA SER A 524 27.16 -17.80 -1.24
C SER A 524 25.97 -18.54 -0.64
N PRO A 525 26.05 -18.94 0.64
CA PRO A 525 24.88 -19.46 1.34
C PRO A 525 23.76 -18.44 1.39
N LEU A 526 22.53 -18.88 1.12
CA LEU A 526 21.31 -18.07 1.20
C LEU A 526 20.32 -18.75 2.15
N GLN A 527 19.52 -17.94 2.83
CA GLN A 527 18.41 -18.42 3.65
C GLN A 527 17.42 -19.16 2.75
N VAL A 528 17.00 -20.37 3.16
CA VAL A 528 15.98 -21.15 2.47
C VAL A 528 14.62 -20.47 2.67
N PRO A 529 14.05 -19.77 1.66
CA PRO A 529 12.82 -19.03 1.86
C PRO A 529 11.61 -19.97 1.95
N SER A 530 10.58 -19.54 2.67
CA SER A 530 9.28 -20.20 2.61
C SER A 530 8.72 -20.17 1.19
N LEU A 531 8.12 -21.27 0.73
CA LEU A 531 7.43 -21.32 -0.58
C LEU A 531 5.93 -20.97 -0.48
N ARG A 532 5.42 -20.64 0.68
CA ARG A 532 4.01 -20.23 0.82
C ARG A 532 3.74 -18.92 0.10
N GLY A 533 2.62 -18.84 -0.62
CA GLY A 533 2.26 -17.68 -1.42
C GLY A 533 3.17 -17.46 -2.63
N LEU A 534 3.90 -18.48 -3.07
CA LEU A 534 4.93 -18.40 -4.09
C LEU A 534 4.39 -17.85 -5.42
N ALA A 535 3.15 -18.20 -5.80
CA ALA A 535 2.54 -17.77 -7.05
C ALA A 535 2.47 -16.25 -7.22
N SER A 536 2.31 -15.50 -6.12
CA SER A 536 2.13 -14.05 -6.14
C SER A 536 3.42 -13.28 -5.82
N ARG A 537 4.59 -13.95 -5.84
CA ARG A 537 5.87 -13.39 -5.36
C ARG A 537 6.93 -13.22 -6.45
N GLY A 538 6.52 -13.15 -7.73
CA GLY A 538 7.44 -12.87 -8.84
C GLY A 538 8.04 -11.45 -8.79
N PRO A 539 9.21 -11.20 -9.42
CA PRO A 539 10.12 -12.19 -9.98
C PRO A 539 10.75 -13.08 -8.91
N TRP A 540 11.10 -14.31 -9.27
CA TRP A 540 11.60 -15.29 -8.30
C TRP A 540 13.12 -15.29 -8.18
N MET A 541 13.63 -15.98 -7.19
CA MET A 541 15.01 -16.06 -6.69
C MET A 541 15.44 -14.77 -5.95
N HIS A 542 16.58 -14.85 -5.28
CA HIS A 542 17.14 -13.76 -4.46
C HIS A 542 17.49 -12.50 -5.26
N ASP A 543 17.78 -12.67 -6.54
CA ASP A 543 18.18 -11.64 -7.51
C ASP A 543 17.12 -11.37 -8.60
N GLY A 544 15.95 -12.01 -8.48
CA GLY A 544 14.85 -11.83 -9.43
C GLY A 544 15.15 -12.32 -10.84
N CYS A 545 16.09 -13.27 -11.00
CA CYS A 545 16.50 -13.76 -12.32
C CYS A 545 15.41 -14.53 -13.07
N ALA A 546 14.49 -15.19 -12.37
CA ALA A 546 13.36 -15.90 -12.97
C ALA A 546 12.13 -14.97 -13.03
N LYS A 547 11.60 -14.74 -14.24
CA LYS A 547 10.37 -13.94 -14.43
C LYS A 547 9.12 -14.79 -14.32
N THR A 548 9.25 -16.10 -14.57
CA THR A 548 8.20 -17.11 -14.39
C THR A 548 8.73 -18.24 -13.50
N LEU A 549 7.83 -19.01 -12.88
CA LEU A 549 8.24 -20.21 -12.13
C LEU A 549 8.94 -21.22 -13.03
N GLU A 550 8.58 -21.30 -14.31
CA GLU A 550 9.20 -22.14 -15.32
C GLU A 550 10.66 -21.75 -15.56
N GLU A 551 10.96 -20.44 -15.68
CA GLU A 551 12.32 -19.94 -15.91
C GLU A 551 13.28 -20.35 -14.79
N ARG A 552 12.80 -20.55 -13.56
CA ARG A 552 13.64 -21.05 -12.46
C ARG A 552 14.29 -22.40 -12.81
N PHE A 553 13.63 -23.22 -13.63
CA PHE A 553 14.06 -24.57 -13.99
C PHE A 553 14.73 -24.65 -15.36
N THR A 554 14.36 -23.78 -16.27
CA THR A 554 14.86 -23.77 -17.67
C THR A 554 16.07 -22.87 -17.87
N ASN A 555 16.22 -21.80 -17.05
CA ASN A 555 17.39 -20.93 -17.09
C ASN A 555 18.48 -21.46 -16.14
N GLU A 556 19.47 -22.18 -16.69
CA GLU A 556 20.55 -22.79 -15.91
C GLU A 556 21.42 -21.78 -15.11
N ALA A 557 21.49 -20.53 -15.56
CA ALA A 557 22.23 -19.48 -14.86
C ALA A 557 21.44 -18.91 -13.66
N CYS A 558 20.13 -19.16 -13.61
CA CYS A 558 19.26 -18.59 -12.58
C CYS A 558 19.27 -19.42 -11.31
N GLY A 559 19.51 -18.75 -10.18
CA GLY A 559 19.34 -19.32 -8.84
C GLY A 559 20.13 -20.60 -8.57
N GLY A 560 21.34 -20.73 -9.10
CA GLY A 560 22.20 -21.88 -8.90
C GLY A 560 22.02 -23.03 -9.89
N GLY A 561 21.08 -22.88 -10.83
CA GLY A 561 20.86 -23.85 -11.91
C GLY A 561 20.59 -25.26 -11.38
N ARG A 562 21.36 -26.24 -11.87
CA ARG A 562 21.24 -27.66 -11.49
C ARG A 562 21.69 -28.00 -10.08
N ARG A 563 22.36 -27.10 -9.39
CA ARG A 563 22.77 -27.30 -7.98
C ARG A 563 21.66 -26.96 -6.98
N HIS A 564 20.57 -26.38 -7.45
CA HIS A 564 19.39 -26.09 -6.65
C HIS A 564 18.28 -27.14 -6.88
N GLY A 565 18.38 -28.27 -6.20
CA GLY A 565 17.58 -29.48 -6.47
C GLY A 565 18.08 -30.26 -7.69
N SER A 566 17.30 -31.23 -8.11
CA SER A 566 17.63 -32.10 -9.27
C SER A 566 16.46 -32.16 -10.25
N PRO A 567 15.97 -31.03 -10.79
CA PRO A 567 14.80 -31.03 -11.68
C PRO A 567 15.02 -31.80 -12.97
N GLN A 568 16.29 -32.04 -13.38
CA GLN A 568 16.67 -32.84 -14.55
C GLN A 568 16.31 -34.33 -14.46
N VAL A 569 15.93 -34.83 -13.27
CA VAL A 569 15.46 -36.22 -13.12
C VAL A 569 13.98 -36.38 -13.47
N LEU A 570 13.27 -35.25 -13.66
CA LEU A 570 11.85 -35.23 -13.99
C LEU A 570 11.63 -35.38 -15.49
N THR A 571 10.57 -36.09 -15.86
CA THR A 571 10.04 -36.03 -17.21
C THR A 571 9.39 -34.67 -17.48
N PRO A 572 9.16 -34.28 -18.74
CA PRO A 572 8.45 -33.05 -19.08
C PRO A 572 7.05 -32.95 -18.42
N GLU A 573 6.32 -34.07 -18.32
CA GLU A 573 5.01 -34.10 -17.66
C GLU A 573 5.14 -33.87 -16.15
N GLU A 574 6.08 -34.53 -15.48
CA GLU A 574 6.34 -34.34 -14.06
C GLU A 574 6.79 -32.90 -13.75
N HIS A 575 7.59 -32.33 -14.66
CA HIS A 575 8.02 -30.92 -14.53
C HIS A 575 6.82 -29.95 -14.60
N ASN A 576 5.89 -30.16 -15.54
CA ASN A 576 4.67 -29.38 -15.65
C ASN A 576 3.81 -29.51 -14.36
N HIS A 577 3.68 -30.71 -13.82
CA HIS A 577 2.99 -30.93 -12.56
C HIS A 577 3.67 -30.22 -11.39
N LEU A 578 5.01 -30.21 -11.33
CA LEU A 578 5.78 -29.49 -10.32
C LEU A 578 5.50 -27.97 -10.36
N VAL A 579 5.64 -27.35 -11.54
CA VAL A 579 5.42 -25.91 -11.72
C VAL A 579 3.97 -25.53 -11.37
N ALA A 580 3.01 -26.34 -11.84
CA ALA A 580 1.60 -26.12 -11.53
C ALA A 580 1.32 -26.22 -10.02
N TRP A 581 1.92 -27.20 -9.33
CA TRP A 581 1.79 -27.37 -7.88
C TRP A 581 2.44 -26.23 -7.08
N LEU A 582 3.66 -25.81 -7.45
CA LEU A 582 4.33 -24.66 -6.84
C LEU A 582 3.49 -23.39 -6.95
N GLY A 583 2.78 -23.23 -8.06
CA GLY A 583 1.83 -22.13 -8.26
C GLY A 583 0.55 -22.20 -7.41
N GLN A 584 0.39 -23.23 -6.57
CA GLN A 584 -0.73 -23.37 -5.62
C GLN A 584 -0.30 -23.22 -4.16
N LEU A 585 1.01 -23.12 -3.88
CA LEU A 585 1.52 -22.89 -2.53
C LEU A 585 1.33 -21.43 -2.11
#